data_7f605776d74d115cfc2266c8e0a8d1e3
#
_entry.id   7f605776d74d115cfc2266c8e0a8d1e3
#
_cell.length_a   1.000
_cell.length_b   1.000
_cell.length_c   1.000
_cell.angle_alpha   90.00
_cell.angle_beta   90.00
_cell.angle_gamma   90.00
#
_symmetry.space_group_name_H-M   'P 1'
#
loop_
_entity.id
_entity.type
_entity.pdbx_description
1 polymer ?
#
loop_
_entity_poly.entity_id
_entity_poly.type
_entity_poly.pdbx_seq_one_letter_code
_entity_poly.pdbx_strand_id
1 'polypeptide(L)'
;MFLLTIYGREKEGIYSVPDEYGGKILYLFEEEDDAERYAMMLEEDGHPEMHLIEIEDDIVIQTCNLNDYKYTIITSNDIVIPPNY
;
A
#
# COMPACT_ATOMS: atom_id res chain seq x y z
N MET A 1 4.70 10.04 -1.18
CA MET A 1 3.74 8.93 -1.03
C MET A 1 4.22 7.94 0.01
N PHE A 2 3.30 7.38 0.72
CA PHE A 2 3.58 6.39 1.75
C PHE A 2 3.09 5.03 1.30
N LEU A 3 3.91 4.00 1.51
CA LEU A 3 3.61 2.63 1.12
C LEU A 3 3.83 1.71 2.32
N LEU A 4 3.22 0.55 2.28
CA LEU A 4 3.35 -0.43 3.35
C LEU A 4 4.12 -1.65 2.86
N THR A 5 5.04 -2.12 3.71
CA THR A 5 5.75 -3.39 3.51
C THR A 5 5.62 -4.20 4.78
N ILE A 6 5.99 -5.48 4.73
CA ILE A 6 6.01 -6.30 5.94
C ILE A 6 7.29 -5.97 6.71
N TYR A 7 7.15 -5.64 7.99
CA TYR A 7 8.27 -5.34 8.85
C TYR A 7 9.27 -6.49 8.87
N GLY A 8 10.53 -6.17 8.61
CA GLY A 8 11.59 -7.17 8.52
C GLY A 8 11.68 -7.87 7.16
N ARG A 9 10.75 -7.61 6.25
CA ARG A 9 10.70 -8.24 4.93
C ARG A 9 10.49 -7.21 3.82
N GLU A 10 11.04 -6.03 4.00
CA GLU A 10 10.83 -4.92 3.08
C GLU A 10 11.29 -5.23 1.65
N LYS A 11 12.21 -6.19 1.49
CA LYS A 11 12.70 -6.60 0.17
C LYS A 11 11.75 -7.54 -0.57
N GLU A 12 10.74 -8.09 0.11
CA GLU A 12 9.80 -9.04 -0.49
C GLU A 12 8.67 -8.34 -1.25
N GLY A 13 8.57 -7.03 -1.16
CA GLY A 13 7.62 -6.25 -1.94
C GLY A 13 6.74 -5.35 -1.11
N ILE A 14 5.89 -4.63 -1.83
CA ILE A 14 5.00 -3.63 -1.29
C ILE A 14 3.60 -4.23 -1.15
N TYR A 15 2.90 -3.86 -0.09
CA TYR A 15 1.52 -4.29 0.12
C TYR A 15 0.66 -3.94 -1.09
N SER A 16 -0.09 -4.91 -1.57
CA SER A 16 -0.99 -4.74 -2.69
C SER A 16 -2.28 -5.51 -2.43
N VAL A 17 -3.33 -5.11 -3.15
CA VAL A 17 -4.64 -5.74 -3.05
C VAL A 17 -4.93 -6.43 -4.38
N PRO A 18 -5.46 -7.67 -4.38
CA PRO A 18 -5.80 -8.33 -5.64
C PRO A 18 -6.94 -7.59 -6.35
N ASP A 19 -6.85 -7.53 -7.68
CA ASP A 19 -7.92 -6.97 -8.51
C ASP A 19 -8.86 -8.08 -8.99
N GLU A 20 -9.88 -7.69 -9.77
CA GLU A 20 -10.89 -8.63 -10.27
C GLU A 20 -10.34 -9.61 -11.30
N TYR A 21 -9.20 -9.32 -11.88
CA TYR A 21 -8.63 -10.08 -12.99
C TYR A 21 -7.38 -10.86 -12.60
N GLY A 22 -7.15 -11.03 -11.29
CA GLY A 22 -5.99 -11.77 -10.80
C GLY A 22 -4.71 -10.96 -10.71
N GLY A 23 -4.76 -9.67 -11.02
CA GLY A 23 -3.62 -8.77 -10.85
C GLY A 23 -3.53 -8.23 -9.44
N LYS A 24 -2.64 -7.27 -9.25
CA LYS A 24 -2.42 -6.62 -7.96
C LYS A 24 -2.48 -5.11 -8.12
N ILE A 25 -3.05 -4.43 -7.13
CA ILE A 25 -3.13 -2.98 -7.08
C ILE A 25 -2.31 -2.49 -5.89
N LEU A 26 -1.32 -1.64 -6.16
CA LEU A 26 -0.52 -1.03 -5.10
C LEU A 26 -1.30 0.14 -4.49
N TYR A 27 -1.30 0.23 -3.16
CA TYR A 27 -1.91 1.34 -2.45
C TYR A 27 -0.86 2.37 -2.10
N LEU A 28 -1.03 3.57 -2.64
CA LEU A 28 -0.13 4.71 -2.42
C LEU A 28 -0.89 5.74 -1.59
N PHE A 29 -0.46 5.96 -0.36
CA PHE A 29 -1.14 6.89 0.54
C PHE A 29 -0.49 8.27 0.46
N GLU A 30 -1.30 9.30 0.31
CA GLU A 30 -0.80 10.67 0.33
C GLU A 30 -0.39 11.11 1.73
N GLU A 31 -1.12 10.63 2.75
CA GLU A 31 -0.92 11.04 4.13
C GLU A 31 -0.38 9.88 4.97
N GLU A 32 0.60 10.20 5.81
CA GLU A 32 1.20 9.23 6.71
C GLU A 32 0.16 8.62 7.66
N ASP A 33 -0.72 9.48 8.21
CA ASP A 33 -1.74 9.04 9.16
C ASP A 33 -2.68 8.00 8.57
N ASP A 34 -3.04 8.15 7.31
CA ASP A 34 -3.92 7.21 6.63
C ASP A 34 -3.23 5.86 6.41
N ALA A 35 -1.94 5.89 6.06
CA ALA A 35 -1.16 4.67 5.91
C ALA A 35 -1.01 3.95 7.25
N GLU A 36 -0.74 4.69 8.32
CA GLU A 36 -0.63 4.10 9.67
C GLU A 36 -1.94 3.48 10.11
N ARG A 37 -3.05 4.14 9.86
CA ARG A 37 -4.37 3.62 10.22
C ARG A 37 -4.66 2.32 9.48
N TYR A 38 -4.36 2.30 8.18
CA TYR A 38 -4.55 1.10 7.38
C TYR A 38 -3.67 -0.05 7.88
N ALA A 39 -2.41 0.24 8.22
CA ALA A 39 -1.51 -0.75 8.78
C ALA A 39 -2.05 -1.34 10.08
N MET A 40 -2.61 -0.50 10.95
CA MET A 40 -3.21 -0.96 12.20
C MET A 40 -4.41 -1.89 11.95
N MET A 41 -5.24 -1.56 10.97
CA MET A 41 -6.36 -2.42 10.59
C MET A 41 -5.88 -3.78 10.07
N LEU A 42 -4.81 -3.80 9.29
CA LEU A 42 -4.23 -5.06 8.81
C LEU A 42 -3.73 -5.92 9.96
N GLU A 43 -3.04 -5.31 10.93
CA GLU A 43 -2.52 -6.05 12.09
C GLU A 43 -3.65 -6.58 12.96
N GLU A 44 -4.73 -5.83 13.12
CA GLU A 44 -5.92 -6.29 13.85
C GLU A 44 -6.58 -7.48 13.17
N ASP A 45 -6.49 -7.58 11.84
CA ASP A 45 -7.03 -8.69 11.07
C ASP A 45 -6.08 -9.90 11.01
N GLY A 46 -4.98 -9.86 11.74
CA GLY A 46 -4.05 -10.97 11.83
C GLY A 46 -2.90 -10.95 10.83
N HIS A 47 -2.74 -9.86 10.10
CA HIS A 47 -1.58 -9.71 9.21
C HIS A 47 -0.31 -9.41 10.01
N PRO A 48 0.87 -9.71 9.46
CA PRO A 48 2.13 -9.35 10.12
C PRO A 48 2.25 -7.84 10.33
N GLU A 49 3.11 -7.45 11.25
CA GLU A 49 3.43 -6.04 11.47
C GLU A 49 3.90 -5.39 10.17
N MET A 50 3.36 -4.22 9.86
CA MET A 50 3.68 -3.50 8.64
C MET A 50 4.69 -2.41 8.92
N HIS A 51 5.57 -2.17 7.95
CA HIS A 51 6.53 -1.07 7.96
C HIS A 51 6.12 -0.02 6.95
N LEU A 52 6.11 1.24 7.39
CA LEU A 52 5.73 2.36 6.54
C LEU A 52 6.99 2.92 5.90
N ILE A 53 6.96 3.08 4.58
CA ILE A 53 8.07 3.72 3.86
C ILE A 53 7.54 4.92 3.09
N GLU A 54 8.40 5.92 2.95
CA GLU A 54 8.09 7.11 2.16
C GLU A 54 8.95 7.14 0.90
N ILE A 55 8.32 7.38 -0.25
CA ILE A 55 9.00 7.52 -1.53
C ILE A 55 8.44 8.78 -2.20
N GLU A 56 9.30 9.53 -2.86
CA GLU A 56 8.85 10.70 -3.61
C GLU A 56 7.79 10.32 -4.65
N ASP A 57 6.78 11.15 -4.79
CA ASP A 57 5.62 10.89 -5.64
C ASP A 57 6.03 10.58 -7.08
N ASP A 58 6.92 11.42 -7.63
CA ASP A 58 7.38 11.24 -9.00
C ASP A 58 8.04 9.90 -9.22
N ILE A 59 8.86 9.49 -8.25
CA ILE A 59 9.64 8.25 -8.34
C ILE A 59 8.73 7.04 -8.29
N VAL A 60 7.79 7.02 -7.35
CA VAL A 60 6.92 5.85 -7.20
C VAL A 60 5.96 5.71 -8.39
N ILE A 61 5.41 6.83 -8.87
CA ILE A 61 4.49 6.80 -10.02
C ILE A 61 5.24 6.38 -11.28
N GLN A 62 6.43 6.92 -11.50
CA GLN A 62 7.26 6.54 -12.64
C GLN A 62 7.62 5.06 -12.60
N THR A 63 7.98 4.56 -11.44
CA THR A 63 8.32 3.14 -11.27
C THR A 63 7.13 2.24 -11.59
N CYS A 64 5.94 2.61 -11.12
CA CYS A 64 4.73 1.86 -11.43
C CYS A 64 4.45 1.84 -12.94
N ASN A 65 4.59 2.99 -13.60
CA ASN A 65 4.35 3.10 -15.04
C ASN A 65 5.36 2.28 -15.84
N LEU A 66 6.63 2.30 -15.45
CA LEU A 66 7.68 1.57 -16.15
C LEU A 66 7.53 0.05 -16.05
N ASN A 67 6.92 -0.42 -14.96
CA ASN A 67 6.74 -1.85 -14.69
C ASN A 67 5.31 -2.33 -14.93
N ASP A 68 4.45 -1.48 -15.46
CA ASP A 68 3.03 -1.77 -15.65
C ASP A 68 2.31 -2.21 -14.38
N TYR A 69 2.71 -1.65 -13.24
CA TYR A 69 2.02 -1.91 -11.97
C TYR A 69 0.77 -1.06 -11.89
N LYS A 70 -0.34 -1.68 -11.53
CA LYS A 70 -1.56 -0.95 -11.21
C LYS A 70 -1.41 -0.34 -9.82
N TYR A 71 -1.90 0.88 -9.67
CA TYR A 71 -1.87 1.55 -8.36
C TYR A 71 -3.08 2.43 -8.19
N THR A 72 -3.41 2.74 -6.96
CA THR A 72 -4.42 3.73 -6.63
C THR A 72 -3.86 4.67 -5.58
N ILE A 73 -4.17 5.95 -5.71
CA ILE A 73 -3.73 6.96 -4.77
C ILE A 73 -4.85 7.17 -3.76
N ILE A 74 -4.52 6.99 -2.48
CA ILE A 74 -5.48 7.11 -1.39
C ILE A 74 -5.24 8.45 -0.72
N THR A 75 -6.26 9.31 -0.74
CA THR A 75 -6.21 10.63 -0.15
C THR A 75 -6.91 10.64 1.20
N SER A 76 -6.79 11.75 1.93
CA SER A 76 -7.45 11.90 3.23
C SER A 76 -8.98 11.84 3.14
N ASN A 77 -9.54 12.01 1.95
CA ASN A 77 -10.99 11.95 1.72
C ASN A 77 -11.48 10.54 1.41
N ASP A 78 -10.58 9.60 1.19
CA ASP A 78 -10.93 8.22 0.91
C ASP A 78 -11.02 7.41 2.19
N ILE A 79 -12.07 6.59 2.28
CA ILE A 79 -12.21 5.64 3.38
C ILE A 79 -11.90 4.27 2.82
N VAL A 80 -10.75 3.72 3.21
CA VAL A 80 -10.34 2.39 2.74
C VAL A 80 -10.27 1.43 3.92
N ILE A 81 -10.77 0.24 3.71
CA ILE A 81 -10.78 -0.84 4.69
C ILE A 81 -10.09 -2.03 4.03
N PRO A 82 -9.15 -2.71 4.73
CA PRO A 82 -8.50 -3.89 4.17
C PRO A 82 -9.51 -4.94 3.77
N PRO A 83 -9.32 -5.58 2.60
CA PRO A 83 -10.22 -6.66 2.18
C PRO A 83 -10.21 -7.79 3.19
N ASN A 84 -11.37 -8.37 3.41
CA ASN A 84 -11.53 -9.49 4.32
C ASN A 84 -11.64 -10.77 3.51
N TYR A 85 -10.56 -11.52 3.43
CA TYR A 85 -10.53 -12.80 2.69
C TYR A 85 -10.55 -13.98 3.60
#